data_228524be5eedc9d8ca805fa2b2115815
#
_entry.id   228524be5eedc9d8ca805fa2b2115815
#
_cell.length_a   1.000
_cell.length_b   1.000
_cell.length_c   1.000
_cell.angle_alpha   90.00
_cell.angle_beta   90.00
_cell.angle_gamma   90.00
#
_symmetry.space_group_name_H-M   'P 1'
#
loop_
_entity.id
_entity.type
_entity.pdbx_description
1 polymer ?
#
loop_
_entity_poly.entity_id
_entity_poly.type
_entity_poly.pdbx_seq_one_letter_code
_entity_poly.pdbx_strand_id
1 'polypeptide(L)'
;TDIACNLGRTFEFFLDSVNEMTDLKNGYLAMMPLLSSVCSEYHAREAELRSIRALRKGDIEGAKDARQLQKQWLTKTAQRRSKSFDLGMQIYDFKPIRSSYECPNFDEELDEITFLLSLTMGALAIKNDAESGMAAGVSRSIASTILKAANCVDNEKWGGAPQALQATLWILLPNKKPSDIKKNNWEILEYASRSSITVGFHLGSALHVAAAEIAGNRTELYKALTLY
;
A
#
# COMPACT_ATOMS: atom_id res chain seq x y z
N THR A 1 9.00 -14.17 11.82
CA THR A 1 9.47 -13.22 10.76
C THR A 1 10.27 -13.97 9.69
N ASP A 2 11.19 -14.85 10.08
CA ASP A 2 12.08 -15.57 9.14
C ASP A 2 11.33 -16.54 8.20
N ILE A 3 10.28 -17.19 8.67
CA ILE A 3 9.46 -18.11 7.86
C ILE A 3 8.74 -17.32 6.76
N ALA A 4 8.12 -16.19 7.09
CA ALA A 4 7.43 -15.35 6.11
C ALA A 4 8.42 -14.75 5.09
N CYS A 5 9.63 -14.38 5.53
CA CYS A 5 10.69 -13.88 4.67
C CYS A 5 11.24 -14.94 3.71
N ASN A 6 11.40 -16.16 4.20
CA ASN A 6 11.89 -17.28 3.39
C ASN A 6 10.82 -17.73 2.38
N LEU A 7 9.56 -17.83 2.81
CA LEU A 7 8.43 -18.09 1.91
C LEU A 7 8.33 -17.01 0.82
N GLY A 8 8.44 -15.73 1.19
CA GLY A 8 8.39 -14.63 0.23
C GLY A 8 9.49 -14.72 -0.85
N ARG A 9 10.72 -15.10 -0.49
CA ARG A 9 11.82 -15.31 -1.45
C ARG A 9 11.56 -16.50 -2.37
N THR A 10 11.08 -17.60 -1.83
CA THR A 10 10.75 -18.80 -2.62
C THR A 10 9.64 -18.49 -3.60
N PHE A 11 8.60 -17.76 -3.17
CA PHE A 11 7.50 -17.37 -4.03
C PHE A 11 7.90 -16.37 -5.13
N GLU A 12 8.85 -15.44 -4.88
CA GLU A 12 9.36 -14.56 -5.94
C GLU A 12 10.01 -15.36 -7.08
N PHE A 13 10.80 -16.35 -6.73
CA PHE A 13 11.44 -17.24 -7.71
C PHE A 13 10.38 -18.04 -8.51
N PHE A 14 9.35 -18.55 -7.84
CA PHE A 14 8.24 -19.26 -8.48
C PHE A 14 7.39 -18.35 -9.36
N LEU A 15 7.10 -17.12 -8.96
CA LEU A 15 6.28 -16.18 -9.73
C LEU A 15 6.88 -15.85 -11.09
N ASP A 16 8.19 -15.68 -11.16
CA ASP A 16 8.87 -15.41 -12.44
C ASP A 16 8.82 -16.64 -13.35
N SER A 17 8.84 -17.86 -12.79
CA SER A 17 8.72 -19.12 -13.55
C SER A 17 7.28 -19.48 -13.89
N VAL A 18 6.32 -19.18 -13.03
CA VAL A 18 4.89 -19.53 -13.20
C VAL A 18 4.18 -18.54 -14.12
N ASN A 19 4.58 -17.27 -14.14
CA ASN A 19 4.02 -16.26 -15.04
C ASN A 19 4.25 -16.60 -16.53
N GLU A 20 5.29 -17.40 -16.84
CA GLU A 20 5.54 -17.90 -18.18
C GLU A 20 4.74 -19.17 -18.53
N MET A 21 4.21 -19.87 -17.53
CA MET A 21 3.64 -21.21 -17.73
C MET A 21 2.10 -21.30 -17.62
N THR A 22 1.41 -20.28 -17.11
CA THR A 22 -0.03 -20.44 -16.81
C THR A 22 -0.84 -19.17 -17.05
N ASP A 23 -1.97 -19.32 -17.74
CA ASP A 23 -3.15 -18.43 -17.78
C ASP A 23 -3.87 -18.39 -16.40
N LEU A 24 -3.13 -18.34 -15.31
CA LEU A 24 -3.71 -18.37 -13.97
C LEU A 24 -4.35 -17.03 -13.61
N LYS A 25 -5.62 -16.87 -13.91
CA LYS A 25 -6.52 -15.88 -13.32
C LYS A 25 -6.80 -16.25 -11.87
N ASN A 26 -5.77 -16.20 -11.02
CA ASN A 26 -5.94 -16.54 -9.62
C ASN A 26 -5.49 -15.38 -8.74
N GLY A 27 -6.43 -14.77 -8.02
CA GLY A 27 -6.19 -13.64 -7.11
C GLY A 27 -5.05 -13.89 -6.10
N TYR A 28 -4.80 -15.14 -5.73
CA TYR A 28 -3.67 -15.50 -4.85
C TYR A 28 -2.30 -15.07 -5.40
N LEU A 29 -2.12 -14.97 -6.72
CA LEU A 29 -0.86 -14.53 -7.32
C LEU A 29 -0.54 -13.07 -6.97
N ALA A 30 -1.54 -12.20 -6.89
CA ALA A 30 -1.35 -10.81 -6.48
C ALA A 30 -0.96 -10.68 -5.00
N MET A 31 -1.35 -11.67 -4.17
CA MET A 31 -1.03 -11.69 -2.74
C MET A 31 0.42 -12.10 -2.45
N MET A 32 1.08 -12.84 -3.34
CA MET A 32 2.45 -13.32 -3.12
C MET A 32 3.49 -12.19 -2.99
N PRO A 33 3.55 -11.21 -3.93
CA PRO A 33 4.45 -10.06 -3.76
C PRO A 33 4.08 -9.19 -2.56
N LEU A 34 2.79 -9.13 -2.18
CA LEU A 34 2.35 -8.45 -0.96
C LEU A 34 3.03 -9.07 0.26
N LEU A 35 2.93 -10.39 0.43
CA LEU A 35 3.55 -11.08 1.57
C LEU A 35 5.08 -10.89 1.60
N SER A 36 5.75 -10.97 0.45
CA SER A 36 7.18 -10.74 0.38
C SER A 36 7.57 -9.28 0.65
N SER A 37 6.66 -8.32 0.37
CA SER A 37 6.89 -6.91 0.65
C SER A 37 6.94 -6.60 2.15
N VAL A 38 6.14 -7.31 2.95
CA VAL A 38 6.15 -7.17 4.43
C VAL A 38 7.53 -7.46 5.00
N CYS A 39 8.21 -8.49 4.48
CA CYS A 39 9.57 -8.82 4.90
C CYS A 39 10.57 -7.70 4.58
N SER A 40 10.54 -7.18 3.35
CA SER A 40 11.46 -6.10 2.97
C SER A 40 11.17 -4.80 3.73
N GLU A 41 9.90 -4.52 4.02
CA GLU A 41 9.54 -3.38 4.87
C GLU A 41 10.06 -3.53 6.30
N TYR A 42 9.94 -4.73 6.88
CA TYR A 42 10.51 -5.01 8.20
C TYR A 42 12.02 -4.69 8.25
N HIS A 43 12.78 -5.13 7.28
CA HIS A 43 14.20 -4.81 7.19
C HIS A 43 14.47 -3.32 6.98
N ALA A 44 13.63 -2.61 6.23
CA ALA A 44 13.72 -1.16 6.07
C ALA A 44 13.52 -0.45 7.43
N ARG A 45 12.52 -0.87 8.20
CA ARG A 45 12.24 -0.29 9.54
C ARG A 45 13.34 -0.62 10.55
N GLU A 46 13.90 -1.82 10.49
CA GLU A 46 15.05 -2.19 11.31
C GLU A 46 16.28 -1.32 11.01
N ALA A 47 16.58 -1.10 9.72
CA ALA A 47 17.67 -0.22 9.29
C ALA A 47 17.42 1.25 9.72
N GLU A 48 16.17 1.74 9.67
CA GLU A 48 15.80 3.05 10.17
C GLU A 48 16.10 3.20 11.66
N LEU A 49 15.69 2.22 12.48
CA LEU A 49 15.97 2.21 13.90
C LEU A 49 17.46 2.16 14.20
N ARG A 50 18.24 1.43 13.41
CA ARG A 50 19.71 1.43 13.51
C ARG A 50 20.29 2.81 13.25
N SER A 51 19.84 3.50 12.20
CA SER A 51 20.26 4.87 11.88
C SER A 51 19.98 5.83 13.04
N ILE A 52 18.76 5.79 13.61
CA ILE A 52 18.39 6.64 14.73
C ILE A 52 19.26 6.36 15.97
N ARG A 53 19.51 5.08 16.29
CA ARG A 53 20.34 4.68 17.42
C ARG A 53 21.81 5.10 17.24
N ALA A 54 22.35 4.98 16.03
CA ALA A 54 23.70 5.42 15.69
C ALA A 54 23.85 6.94 15.86
N LEU A 55 22.90 7.73 15.34
CA LEU A 55 22.86 9.18 15.52
C LEU A 55 22.87 9.59 17.00
N ARG A 56 22.05 8.92 17.82
CA ARG A 56 22.00 9.20 19.29
C ARG A 56 23.32 8.92 20.00
N LYS A 57 24.17 8.03 19.45
CA LYS A 57 25.49 7.70 19.98
C LYS A 57 26.62 8.56 19.38
N GLY A 58 26.31 9.46 18.44
CA GLY A 58 27.30 10.25 17.72
C GLY A 58 28.04 9.47 16.61
N ASP A 59 27.61 8.25 16.30
CA ASP A 59 28.16 7.43 15.21
C ASP A 59 27.54 7.85 13.86
N ILE A 60 28.15 8.86 13.25
CA ILE A 60 27.65 9.46 12.00
C ILE A 60 27.80 8.48 10.82
N GLU A 61 28.92 7.76 10.75
CA GLU A 61 29.15 6.82 9.62
C GLU A 61 28.22 5.61 9.72
N GLY A 62 28.07 5.02 10.90
CA GLY A 62 27.08 3.96 11.10
C GLY A 62 25.64 4.39 10.85
N ALA A 63 25.31 5.66 11.10
CA ALA A 63 23.98 6.22 10.77
C ALA A 63 23.77 6.35 9.25
N LYS A 64 24.78 6.79 8.50
CA LYS A 64 24.73 6.88 7.03
C LYS A 64 24.60 5.50 6.39
N ASP A 65 25.39 4.53 6.83
CA ASP A 65 25.32 3.16 6.33
C ASP A 65 23.95 2.54 6.56
N ALA A 66 23.41 2.70 7.76
CA ALA A 66 22.07 2.22 8.09
C ALA A 66 20.97 2.92 7.25
N ARG A 67 21.12 4.22 6.99
CA ARG A 67 20.20 4.97 6.12
C ARG A 67 20.26 4.51 4.66
N GLN A 68 21.46 4.19 4.16
CA GLN A 68 21.62 3.63 2.82
C GLN A 68 20.95 2.25 2.71
N LEU A 69 21.15 1.40 3.72
CA LEU A 69 20.50 0.10 3.80
C LEU A 69 18.98 0.22 3.85
N GLN A 70 18.45 1.16 4.62
CA GLN A 70 17.00 1.47 4.65
C GLN A 70 16.47 1.78 3.25
N LYS A 71 17.15 2.67 2.50
CA LYS A 71 16.74 3.04 1.13
C LYS A 71 16.72 1.84 0.19
N GLN A 72 17.71 0.96 0.28
CA GLN A 72 17.75 -0.26 -0.53
C GLN A 72 16.56 -1.18 -0.25
N TRP A 73 16.22 -1.39 1.02
CA TRP A 73 15.05 -2.19 1.40
C TRP A 73 13.73 -1.53 1.01
N LEU A 74 13.61 -0.19 1.13
CA LEU A 74 12.42 0.55 0.67
C LEU A 74 12.24 0.43 -0.85
N THR A 75 13.33 0.52 -1.63
CA THR A 75 13.30 0.28 -3.07
C THR A 75 12.74 -1.10 -3.40
N LYS A 76 13.26 -2.14 -2.74
CA LYS A 76 12.77 -3.50 -2.92
C LYS A 76 11.30 -3.67 -2.50
N THR A 77 10.91 -3.02 -1.42
CA THR A 77 9.51 -3.01 -0.95
C THR A 77 8.59 -2.35 -1.98
N ALA A 78 8.99 -1.21 -2.54
CA ALA A 78 8.23 -0.51 -3.57
C ALA A 78 8.05 -1.36 -4.84
N GLN A 79 9.11 -2.03 -5.30
CA GLN A 79 9.05 -2.94 -6.46
C GLN A 79 8.07 -4.09 -6.24
N ARG A 80 8.12 -4.76 -5.07
CA ARG A 80 7.23 -5.86 -4.71
C ARG A 80 5.77 -5.41 -4.65
N ARG A 81 5.52 -4.26 -4.04
CA ARG A 81 4.18 -3.67 -3.94
C ARG A 81 3.64 -3.23 -5.29
N SER A 82 4.48 -2.66 -6.15
CA SER A 82 4.09 -2.35 -7.52
C SER A 82 3.71 -3.62 -8.30
N LYS A 83 4.51 -4.69 -8.17
CA LYS A 83 4.20 -5.99 -8.81
C LYS A 83 2.86 -6.57 -8.32
N SER A 84 2.55 -6.46 -7.02
CA SER A 84 1.24 -6.88 -6.46
C SER A 84 0.08 -6.08 -7.08
N PHE A 85 0.25 -4.76 -7.20
CA PHE A 85 -0.72 -3.89 -7.86
C PHE A 85 -0.91 -4.27 -9.33
N ASP A 86 0.18 -4.41 -10.10
CA ASP A 86 0.13 -4.73 -11.53
C ASP A 86 -0.55 -6.07 -11.80
N LEU A 87 -0.25 -7.09 -10.98
CA LEU A 87 -0.92 -8.39 -11.03
C LEU A 87 -2.42 -8.27 -10.72
N GLY A 88 -2.81 -7.50 -9.70
CA GLY A 88 -4.21 -7.26 -9.37
C GLY A 88 -4.95 -6.59 -10.54
N MET A 89 -4.36 -5.59 -11.17
CA MET A 89 -4.96 -4.95 -12.35
C MET A 89 -5.09 -5.90 -13.54
N GLN A 90 -4.13 -6.78 -13.73
CA GLN A 90 -4.13 -7.78 -14.80
C GLN A 90 -5.16 -8.89 -14.56
N ILE A 91 -5.21 -9.45 -13.34
CA ILE A 91 -6.11 -10.55 -12.98
C ILE A 91 -7.57 -10.13 -13.11
N TYR A 92 -7.90 -8.93 -12.64
CA TYR A 92 -9.26 -8.40 -12.67
C TYR A 92 -9.56 -7.56 -13.93
N ASP A 93 -8.66 -7.57 -14.92
CA ASP A 93 -8.76 -6.86 -16.21
C ASP A 93 -9.19 -5.39 -16.09
N PHE A 94 -8.76 -4.72 -15.00
CA PHE A 94 -9.11 -3.33 -14.78
C PHE A 94 -8.23 -2.40 -15.61
N LYS A 95 -8.83 -1.78 -16.64
CA LYS A 95 -8.15 -0.85 -17.57
C LYS A 95 -8.92 0.48 -17.63
N PRO A 96 -8.49 1.51 -16.91
CA PRO A 96 -9.14 2.82 -17.01
C PRO A 96 -8.82 3.47 -18.36
N ILE A 97 -9.84 3.70 -19.19
CA ILE A 97 -9.72 4.38 -20.49
C ILE A 97 -10.12 5.84 -20.29
N ARG A 98 -9.12 6.75 -20.28
CA ARG A 98 -9.34 8.21 -20.13
C ARG A 98 -10.30 8.58 -19.00
N SER A 99 -11.58 8.92 -19.32
CA SER A 99 -12.60 9.31 -18.35
C SER A 99 -13.56 8.18 -17.97
N SER A 100 -13.57 7.06 -18.70
CA SER A 100 -14.42 5.90 -18.44
C SER A 100 -13.64 4.72 -17.89
N TYR A 101 -14.28 3.86 -17.12
CA TYR A 101 -13.77 2.58 -16.65
C TYR A 101 -14.96 1.66 -16.40
N GLU A 102 -14.72 0.38 -16.56
CA GLU A 102 -15.66 -0.67 -16.19
C GLU A 102 -15.15 -1.33 -14.93
N CYS A 103 -16.04 -1.57 -13.98
CA CYS A 103 -15.66 -2.25 -12.76
C CYS A 103 -15.55 -3.74 -13.01
N PRO A 104 -14.57 -4.42 -12.39
CA PRO A 104 -14.48 -5.87 -12.43
C PRO A 104 -15.76 -6.51 -11.88
N ASN A 105 -16.11 -7.67 -12.39
CA ASN A 105 -17.06 -8.55 -11.73
C ASN A 105 -16.29 -9.39 -10.69
N PHE A 106 -16.75 -9.36 -9.44
CA PHE A 106 -16.18 -10.17 -8.37
C PHE A 106 -17.11 -11.35 -8.13
N ASP A 107 -16.63 -12.55 -8.39
CA ASP A 107 -17.42 -13.79 -8.19
C ASP A 107 -17.53 -14.14 -6.71
N GLU A 108 -16.49 -13.82 -5.92
CA GLU A 108 -16.40 -14.09 -4.50
C GLU A 108 -15.95 -12.86 -3.70
N GLU A 109 -16.23 -12.84 -2.40
CA GLU A 109 -15.74 -11.79 -1.49
C GLU A 109 -14.20 -11.73 -1.45
N LEU A 110 -13.55 -12.87 -1.62
CA LEU A 110 -12.10 -12.97 -1.66
C LEU A 110 -11.50 -12.22 -2.87
N ASP A 111 -12.20 -12.19 -4.00
CA ASP A 111 -11.76 -11.44 -5.18
C ASP A 111 -11.81 -9.94 -4.92
N GLU A 112 -12.92 -9.46 -4.34
CA GLU A 112 -13.09 -8.05 -4.03
C GLU A 112 -12.05 -7.56 -3.01
N ILE A 113 -11.79 -8.36 -1.95
CA ILE A 113 -10.76 -8.01 -0.94
C ILE A 113 -9.35 -8.06 -1.54
N THR A 114 -9.06 -9.04 -2.40
CA THR A 114 -7.75 -9.16 -3.08
C THR A 114 -7.52 -7.99 -4.01
N PHE A 115 -8.54 -7.57 -4.74
CA PHE A 115 -8.50 -6.37 -5.57
C PHE A 115 -8.20 -5.13 -4.72
N LEU A 116 -8.95 -4.90 -3.63
CA LEU A 116 -8.74 -3.77 -2.72
C LEU A 116 -7.33 -3.77 -2.10
N LEU A 117 -6.82 -4.94 -1.70
CA LEU A 117 -5.46 -5.07 -1.18
C LEU A 117 -4.42 -4.76 -2.26
N SER A 118 -4.64 -5.18 -3.50
CA SER A 118 -3.75 -4.83 -4.62
C SER A 118 -3.71 -3.32 -4.87
N LEU A 119 -4.86 -2.63 -4.81
CA LEU A 119 -4.92 -1.17 -4.89
C LEU A 119 -4.13 -0.50 -3.76
N THR A 120 -4.27 -1.03 -2.54
CA THR A 120 -3.54 -0.55 -1.36
C THR A 120 -2.04 -0.71 -1.55
N MET A 121 -1.59 -1.84 -2.12
CA MET A 121 -0.17 -2.06 -2.45
C MET A 121 0.35 -1.03 -3.45
N GLY A 122 -0.43 -0.67 -4.46
CA GLY A 122 -0.08 0.41 -5.39
C GLY A 122 0.15 1.76 -4.69
N ALA A 123 -0.74 2.15 -3.77
CA ALA A 123 -0.59 3.38 -3.00
C ALA A 123 0.66 3.35 -2.09
N LEU A 124 0.90 2.24 -1.41
CA LEU A 124 2.08 2.04 -0.57
C LEU A 124 3.37 1.92 -1.40
N ALA A 125 3.32 1.44 -2.65
CA ALA A 125 4.46 1.45 -3.55
C ALA A 125 4.92 2.88 -3.86
N ILE A 126 3.98 3.79 -4.16
CA ILE A 126 4.28 5.22 -4.37
C ILE A 126 4.96 5.83 -3.13
N LYS A 127 4.43 5.53 -1.92
CA LYS A 127 5.02 5.99 -0.65
C LYS A 127 6.45 5.50 -0.48
N ASN A 128 6.67 4.19 -0.60
CA ASN A 128 8.00 3.61 -0.37
C ASN A 128 9.02 4.04 -1.43
N ASP A 129 8.60 4.23 -2.67
CA ASP A 129 9.47 4.75 -3.72
C ASP A 129 9.89 6.19 -3.41
N ALA A 130 8.96 7.05 -2.97
CA ALA A 130 9.29 8.40 -2.52
C ALA A 130 10.29 8.41 -1.35
N GLU A 131 10.12 7.53 -0.35
CA GLU A 131 11.02 7.39 0.80
C GLU A 131 12.41 6.83 0.41
N SER A 132 12.48 5.99 -0.64
CA SER A 132 13.74 5.47 -1.19
C SER A 132 14.52 6.51 -2.01
N GLY A 133 13.89 7.63 -2.34
CA GLY A 133 14.42 8.65 -3.25
C GLY A 133 14.07 8.35 -4.71
N MET A 134 12.94 7.72 -4.96
CA MET A 134 12.41 7.33 -6.28
C MET A 134 13.28 6.30 -7.04
N ALA A 135 14.00 5.46 -6.27
CA ALA A 135 14.93 4.50 -6.82
C ALA A 135 14.26 3.26 -7.45
N ALA A 136 13.00 2.97 -7.09
CA ALA A 136 12.24 1.87 -7.68
C ALA A 136 11.54 2.27 -8.99
N GLY A 137 11.38 3.57 -9.26
CA GLY A 137 10.77 4.09 -10.48
C GLY A 137 9.26 3.86 -10.57
N VAL A 138 8.56 3.81 -9.44
CA VAL A 138 7.11 3.62 -9.41
C VAL A 138 6.41 4.84 -10.00
N SER A 139 5.63 4.63 -11.07
CA SER A 139 4.92 5.72 -11.72
C SER A 139 3.82 6.29 -10.84
N ARG A 140 3.86 7.60 -10.60
CA ARG A 140 2.78 8.32 -9.90
C ARG A 140 1.45 8.33 -10.66
N SER A 141 1.45 7.95 -11.95
CA SER A 141 0.24 7.85 -12.75
C SER A 141 -0.71 6.76 -12.27
N ILE A 142 -0.17 5.70 -11.61
CA ILE A 142 -0.99 4.63 -11.03
C ILE A 142 -1.97 5.15 -9.96
N ALA A 143 -1.67 6.27 -9.30
CA ALA A 143 -2.59 6.89 -8.34
C ALA A 143 -3.95 7.20 -8.97
N SER A 144 -3.98 7.65 -10.22
CA SER A 144 -5.24 7.92 -10.92
C SER A 144 -6.03 6.64 -11.23
N THR A 145 -5.33 5.54 -11.49
CA THR A 145 -5.93 4.21 -11.65
C THR A 145 -6.52 3.73 -10.33
N ILE A 146 -5.78 3.82 -9.24
CA ILE A 146 -6.22 3.42 -7.90
C ILE A 146 -7.47 4.20 -7.47
N LEU A 147 -7.47 5.54 -7.67
CA LEU A 147 -8.61 6.39 -7.30
C LEU A 147 -9.90 6.00 -8.04
N LYS A 148 -9.80 5.59 -9.31
CA LYS A 148 -10.94 5.09 -10.09
C LYS A 148 -11.35 3.70 -9.64
N ALA A 149 -10.40 2.79 -9.51
CA ALA A 149 -10.61 1.40 -9.15
C ALA A 149 -11.23 1.24 -7.75
N ALA A 150 -10.87 2.12 -6.81
CA ALA A 150 -11.45 2.12 -5.47
C ALA A 150 -12.98 2.37 -5.45
N ASN A 151 -13.53 3.03 -6.49
CA ASN A 151 -14.98 3.20 -6.62
C ASN A 151 -15.71 1.90 -7.02
N CYS A 152 -14.98 0.88 -7.46
CA CYS A 152 -15.55 -0.42 -7.83
C CYS A 152 -15.76 -1.36 -6.65
N VAL A 153 -15.25 -0.99 -5.48
CA VAL A 153 -15.32 -1.79 -4.25
C VAL A 153 -16.39 -1.19 -3.33
N ASP A 154 -17.22 -2.05 -2.74
CA ASP A 154 -18.28 -1.60 -1.84
C ASP A 154 -17.68 -0.98 -0.56
N ASN A 155 -17.94 0.31 -0.38
CA ASN A 155 -17.39 1.08 0.72
C ASN A 155 -17.96 0.67 2.08
N GLU A 156 -19.26 0.40 2.17
CA GLU A 156 -19.92 0.04 3.42
C GLU A 156 -19.55 -1.38 3.85
N LYS A 157 -19.55 -2.32 2.91
CA LYS A 157 -19.15 -3.70 3.12
C LYS A 157 -17.73 -3.80 3.71
N TRP A 158 -16.80 -2.95 3.24
CA TRP A 158 -15.40 -2.96 3.66
C TRP A 158 -15.06 -1.85 4.67
N GLY A 159 -16.05 -1.41 5.44
CA GLY A 159 -15.86 -0.50 6.56
C GLY A 159 -15.19 0.82 6.20
N GLY A 160 -15.50 1.38 5.02
CA GLY A 160 -14.93 2.65 4.56
C GLY A 160 -13.52 2.55 3.98
N ALA A 161 -12.92 1.35 3.86
CA ALA A 161 -11.54 1.18 3.40
C ALA A 161 -11.27 1.71 1.98
N PRO A 162 -12.16 1.56 0.97
CA PRO A 162 -11.97 2.18 -0.35
C PRO A 162 -11.84 3.71 -0.28
N GLN A 163 -12.71 4.39 0.47
CA GLN A 163 -12.63 5.84 0.64
C GLN A 163 -11.43 6.26 1.48
N ALA A 164 -11.03 5.47 2.48
CA ALA A 164 -9.80 5.71 3.24
C ALA A 164 -8.56 5.63 2.34
N LEU A 165 -8.52 4.69 1.40
CA LEU A 165 -7.45 4.58 0.42
C LEU A 165 -7.38 5.83 -0.48
N GLN A 166 -8.53 6.32 -0.96
CA GLN A 166 -8.60 7.56 -1.73
C GLN A 166 -8.12 8.76 -0.90
N ALA A 167 -8.58 8.91 0.35
CA ALA A 167 -8.17 10.00 1.24
C ALA A 167 -6.67 9.96 1.54
N THR A 168 -6.09 8.77 1.74
CA THR A 168 -4.65 8.57 1.92
C THR A 168 -3.86 9.04 0.69
N LEU A 169 -4.33 8.68 -0.52
CA LEU A 169 -3.71 9.14 -1.76
C LEU A 169 -3.83 10.65 -1.95
N TRP A 170 -4.91 11.29 -1.55
CA TRP A 170 -5.06 12.75 -1.61
C TRP A 170 -4.17 13.49 -0.59
N ILE A 171 -3.80 12.84 0.51
CA ILE A 171 -2.79 13.35 1.44
C ILE A 171 -1.39 13.22 0.84
N LEU A 172 -1.06 12.08 0.25
CA LEU A 172 0.21 11.83 -0.41
C LEU A 172 0.40 12.69 -1.69
N LEU A 173 -0.69 12.89 -2.44
CA LEU A 173 -0.72 13.60 -3.72
C LEU A 173 -1.90 14.59 -3.74
N PRO A 174 -1.80 15.76 -3.10
CA PRO A 174 -2.92 16.69 -2.91
C PRO A 174 -3.56 17.18 -4.21
N ASN A 175 -2.79 17.27 -5.29
CA ASN A 175 -3.26 17.68 -6.61
C ASN A 175 -4.16 16.63 -7.31
N LYS A 176 -4.33 15.45 -6.73
CA LYS A 176 -5.22 14.39 -7.24
C LYS A 176 -6.61 14.41 -6.62
N LYS A 177 -6.84 15.24 -5.60
CA LYS A 177 -8.18 15.36 -4.99
C LYS A 177 -9.11 16.12 -5.93
N PRO A 178 -10.29 15.55 -6.29
CA PRO A 178 -11.31 16.25 -7.08
C PRO A 178 -11.84 17.50 -6.36
N SER A 179 -12.05 18.59 -7.09
CA SER A 179 -12.48 19.87 -6.51
C SER A 179 -13.92 19.88 -5.97
N ASP A 180 -14.74 18.96 -6.43
CA ASP A 180 -16.12 18.72 -5.99
C ASP A 180 -16.21 17.98 -4.65
N ILE A 181 -15.17 17.26 -4.25
CA ILE A 181 -15.09 16.57 -2.95
C ILE A 181 -14.74 17.57 -1.85
N LYS A 182 -15.76 18.07 -1.13
CA LYS A 182 -15.59 19.06 -0.06
C LYS A 182 -15.22 18.45 1.29
N LYS A 183 -15.54 17.15 1.51
CA LYS A 183 -15.24 16.47 2.78
C LYS A 183 -13.75 16.48 3.07
N ASN A 184 -13.39 16.72 4.34
CA ASN A 184 -11.98 16.72 4.77
C ASN A 184 -11.42 15.29 4.72
N ASN A 185 -10.17 15.12 4.28
CA ASN A 185 -9.53 13.81 4.18
C ASN A 185 -9.44 13.12 5.56
N TRP A 186 -9.20 13.87 6.63
CA TRP A 186 -9.13 13.34 7.98
C TRP A 186 -10.48 12.87 8.51
N GLU A 187 -11.57 13.54 8.17
CA GLU A 187 -12.93 13.10 8.50
C GLU A 187 -13.29 11.78 7.79
N ILE A 188 -12.84 11.59 6.55
CA ILE A 188 -13.01 10.34 5.81
C ILE A 188 -12.24 9.21 6.52
N LEU A 189 -11.00 9.46 6.90
CA LEU A 189 -10.14 8.48 7.56
C LEU A 189 -10.66 8.12 8.96
N GLU A 190 -11.14 9.09 9.73
CA GLU A 190 -11.75 8.84 11.03
C GLU A 190 -13.02 7.99 10.91
N TYR A 191 -13.90 8.32 9.96
CA TYR A 191 -15.08 7.51 9.67
C TYR A 191 -14.69 6.07 9.34
N ALA A 192 -13.74 5.86 8.43
CA ALA A 192 -13.27 4.54 8.07
C ALA A 192 -12.64 3.78 9.25
N SER A 193 -11.92 4.46 10.14
CA SER A 193 -11.38 3.84 11.35
C SER A 193 -12.49 3.31 12.27
N ARG A 194 -13.57 4.08 12.46
CA ARG A 194 -14.72 3.68 13.27
C ARG A 194 -15.51 2.55 12.62
N SER A 195 -15.79 2.66 11.31
CA SER A 195 -16.49 1.62 10.54
C SER A 195 -15.72 0.31 10.47
N SER A 196 -14.40 0.37 10.37
CA SER A 196 -13.50 -0.80 10.38
C SER A 196 -13.70 -1.68 11.59
N ILE A 197 -13.89 -1.09 12.78
CA ILE A 197 -14.12 -1.81 14.03
C ILE A 197 -15.47 -2.54 13.99
N THR A 198 -16.50 -1.87 13.49
CA THR A 198 -17.85 -2.44 13.42
C THR A 198 -17.93 -3.61 12.45
N VAL A 199 -17.25 -3.50 11.30
CA VAL A 199 -17.24 -4.54 10.24
C VAL A 199 -16.23 -5.64 10.54
N GLY A 200 -15.22 -5.38 11.38
CA GLY A 200 -14.13 -6.34 11.68
C GLY A 200 -13.05 -6.39 10.58
N PHE A 201 -13.01 -5.41 9.68
CA PHE A 201 -12.01 -5.29 8.62
C PHE A 201 -11.16 -4.01 8.81
N HIS A 202 -10.00 -4.15 9.40
CA HIS A 202 -9.20 -3.03 9.93
C HIS A 202 -8.34 -2.26 8.92
N LEU A 203 -8.54 -2.43 7.61
CA LEU A 203 -7.75 -1.72 6.61
C LEU A 203 -7.96 -0.20 6.68
N GLY A 204 -9.18 0.27 6.94
CA GLY A 204 -9.48 1.71 7.11
C GLY A 204 -8.68 2.33 8.26
N SER A 205 -8.58 1.65 9.40
CA SER A 205 -7.76 2.09 10.54
C SER A 205 -6.27 2.12 10.19
N ALA A 206 -5.76 1.09 9.53
CA ALA A 206 -4.36 1.02 9.10
C ALA A 206 -4.01 2.16 8.12
N LEU A 207 -4.91 2.48 7.20
CA LEU A 207 -4.75 3.58 6.26
C LEU A 207 -4.77 4.96 6.95
N HIS A 208 -5.57 5.14 8.02
CA HIS A 208 -5.57 6.36 8.82
C HIS A 208 -4.20 6.57 9.51
N VAL A 209 -3.65 5.53 10.13
CA VAL A 209 -2.31 5.57 10.73
C VAL A 209 -1.25 5.89 9.67
N ALA A 210 -1.29 5.19 8.51
CA ALA A 210 -0.35 5.41 7.43
C ALA A 210 -0.44 6.85 6.85
N ALA A 211 -1.64 7.39 6.69
CA ALA A 211 -1.85 8.74 6.21
C ALA A 211 -1.30 9.79 7.18
N ALA A 212 -1.50 9.58 8.50
CA ALA A 212 -0.98 10.48 9.54
C ALA A 212 0.56 10.44 9.59
N GLU A 213 1.18 9.26 9.41
CA GLU A 213 2.63 9.10 9.26
C GLU A 213 3.15 9.84 8.03
N ILE A 214 2.54 9.65 6.86
CA ILE A 214 2.89 10.31 5.59
C ILE A 214 2.87 11.83 5.73
N ALA A 215 1.83 12.36 6.38
CA ALA A 215 1.66 13.80 6.60
C ALA A 215 2.55 14.36 7.70
N GLY A 216 3.21 13.53 8.52
CA GLY A 216 3.89 13.96 9.74
C GLY A 216 2.94 14.58 10.78
N ASN A 217 1.64 14.26 10.70
CA ASN A 217 0.62 14.83 11.57
C ASN A 217 0.49 14.03 12.88
N ARG A 218 1.21 14.46 13.89
CA ARG A 218 1.25 13.78 15.20
C ARG A 218 -0.13 13.74 15.90
N THR A 219 -0.94 14.76 15.74
CA THR A 219 -2.28 14.83 16.34
C THR A 219 -3.18 13.76 15.73
N GLU A 220 -3.23 13.67 14.41
CA GLU A 220 -4.00 12.63 13.72
C GLU A 220 -3.43 11.23 13.95
N LEU A 221 -2.09 11.10 14.06
CA LEU A 221 -1.47 9.81 14.39
C LEU A 221 -1.90 9.32 15.79
N TYR A 222 -1.87 10.21 16.79
CA TYR A 222 -2.34 9.87 18.13
C TYR A 222 -3.83 9.48 18.11
N LYS A 223 -4.66 10.25 17.41
CA LYS A 223 -6.09 9.97 17.24
C LYS A 223 -6.32 8.62 16.55
N ALA A 224 -5.63 8.33 15.47
CA ALA A 224 -5.74 7.07 14.76
C ALA A 224 -5.37 5.87 15.64
N LEU A 225 -4.30 5.98 16.44
CA LEU A 225 -3.84 4.92 17.35
C LEU A 225 -4.78 4.73 18.56
N THR A 226 -5.51 5.76 18.97
CA THR A 226 -6.46 5.64 20.11
C THR A 226 -7.84 5.15 19.67
N LEU A 227 -8.15 5.19 18.38
CA LEU A 227 -9.38 4.63 17.81
C LEU A 227 -9.27 3.12 17.54
N TYR A 228 -8.03 2.58 17.59
CA TYR A 228 -7.73 1.17 17.34
C TYR A 228 -7.75 0.42 18.65
#